data_a52ce2e78febe71969e4aca8dbd33a88
#
_entry.id   a52ce2e78febe71969e4aca8dbd33a88
#
_cell.length_a   1.000
_cell.length_b   1.000
_cell.length_c   1.000
_cell.angle_alpha   90.00
_cell.angle_beta   90.00
_cell.angle_gamma   90.00
#
_symmetry.space_group_name_H-M   'P 1'
#
loop_
_entity.id
_entity.type
_entity.pdbx_description
1 polymer ?
#
loop_
_entity_poly.entity_id
_entity_poly.type
_entity_poly.pdbx_seq_one_letter_code
_entity_poly.pdbx_strand_id
1 'polypeptide(L)'
;LPDMLVSTLYHDILNPALLAHYAPPDGYVTAVTAHPACVQGGLLDPLHIFHTFAVIPFVFLVDRARLKGRPAPRVWSDLFDPVWANEIVFGGWRPHEQIAFQDYNSYLLFSLHQEYGLAGLEAFAANVHNLQHNIRTATQAGSNSRSVGTIAILPWLQAELCPRRERTQVIWPEDGALAMPIGYLVKPDAHTRLAPLLHYLDGPELGQV
;
A
#
# COMPACT_ATOMS: atom_id res chain seq x y z
N LEU A 1 18.65 15.42 -12.82
CA LEU A 1 17.37 14.77 -12.47
C LEU A 1 16.64 14.39 -13.75
N PRO A 2 15.95 13.23 -13.80
CA PRO A 2 15.17 12.80 -14.97
C PRO A 2 14.01 13.77 -15.25
N ASP A 3 13.46 13.70 -16.45
CA ASP A 3 12.32 14.55 -16.83
C ASP A 3 11.01 14.05 -16.21
N MET A 4 10.94 12.76 -15.93
CA MET A 4 9.85 12.11 -15.22
C MET A 4 10.42 11.17 -14.17
N LEU A 5 9.81 11.14 -12.99
CA LEU A 5 10.12 10.22 -11.91
C LEU A 5 8.85 9.47 -11.54
N VAL A 6 8.86 8.16 -11.66
CA VAL A 6 7.80 7.27 -11.16
C VAL A 6 8.33 6.54 -9.95
N SER A 7 7.62 6.58 -8.84
CA SER A 7 8.10 5.94 -7.61
C SER A 7 6.97 5.54 -6.67
N THR A 8 7.27 4.55 -5.86
CA THR A 8 6.52 4.15 -4.66
C THR A 8 7.27 4.51 -3.37
N LEU A 9 8.41 5.22 -3.48
CA LEU A 9 9.29 5.59 -2.36
C LEU A 9 8.98 7.02 -1.89
N TYR A 10 8.00 7.16 -1.01
CA TYR A 10 7.47 8.46 -0.61
C TYR A 10 8.47 9.36 0.12
N HIS A 11 9.30 8.81 1.01
CA HIS A 11 10.25 9.63 1.76
C HIS A 11 11.31 10.27 0.87
N ASP A 12 11.67 9.63 -0.25
CA ASP A 12 12.59 10.20 -1.22
C ASP A 12 11.90 11.18 -2.17
N ILE A 13 10.71 10.80 -2.66
CA ILE A 13 9.96 11.57 -3.67
C ILE A 13 9.34 12.84 -3.09
N LEU A 14 8.95 12.82 -1.80
CA LEU A 14 8.38 13.97 -1.11
C LEU A 14 9.43 14.88 -0.46
N ASN A 15 10.72 14.65 -0.72
CA ASN A 15 11.77 15.57 -0.27
C ASN A 15 11.57 16.96 -0.89
N PRO A 16 11.44 18.04 -0.09
CA PRO A 16 11.18 19.38 -0.62
C PRO A 16 12.21 19.85 -1.66
N ALA A 17 13.48 19.50 -1.50
CA ALA A 17 14.53 19.85 -2.46
C ALA A 17 14.34 19.11 -3.80
N LEU A 18 13.84 17.86 -3.78
CA LEU A 18 13.50 17.13 -4.98
C LEU A 18 12.24 17.71 -5.64
N LEU A 19 11.20 17.94 -4.87
CA LEU A 19 9.93 18.50 -5.37
C LEU A 19 10.11 19.85 -6.04
N ALA A 20 11.00 20.70 -5.53
CA ALA A 20 11.29 22.02 -6.12
C ALA A 20 11.78 21.94 -7.58
N HIS A 21 12.33 20.82 -8.04
CA HIS A 21 12.74 20.62 -9.43
C HIS A 21 11.58 20.23 -10.36
N TYR A 22 10.47 19.79 -9.79
CA TYR A 22 9.28 19.35 -10.53
C TYR A 22 8.11 20.30 -10.34
N ALA A 23 8.14 21.16 -9.33
CA ALA A 23 7.14 22.19 -9.10
C ALA A 23 7.46 23.43 -9.94
N PRO A 24 6.54 23.91 -10.76
CA PRO A 24 6.72 25.17 -11.48
C PRO A 24 6.62 26.37 -10.52
N PRO A 25 7.27 27.50 -10.86
CA PRO A 25 7.23 28.72 -10.05
C PRO A 25 5.82 29.29 -9.82
N ASP A 26 4.91 29.04 -10.75
CA ASP A 26 3.55 29.62 -10.79
C ASP A 26 2.45 28.62 -10.42
N GLY A 27 2.81 27.45 -9.85
CA GLY A 27 1.88 26.36 -9.57
C GLY A 27 1.62 25.47 -10.78
N TYR A 28 1.18 24.24 -10.51
CA TYR A 28 0.94 23.24 -11.56
C TYR A 28 -0.43 23.41 -12.17
N VAL A 29 -0.46 23.57 -13.49
CA VAL A 29 -1.68 23.31 -14.26
C VAL A 29 -1.55 21.93 -14.87
N THR A 30 -2.18 20.94 -14.27
CA THR A 30 -2.28 19.61 -14.84
C THR A 30 -3.12 19.66 -16.11
N ALA A 31 -2.51 19.39 -17.23
CA ALA A 31 -3.22 19.15 -18.48
C ALA A 31 -3.95 17.79 -18.50
N VAL A 32 -3.76 16.98 -17.47
CA VAL A 32 -4.31 15.63 -17.38
C VAL A 32 -5.45 15.60 -16.37
N THR A 33 -6.61 15.15 -16.83
CA THR A 33 -7.78 14.98 -15.95
C THR A 33 -7.58 13.74 -15.10
N ALA A 34 -7.48 13.91 -13.79
CA ALA A 34 -7.38 12.78 -12.87
C ALA A 34 -8.58 11.83 -13.01
N HIS A 35 -8.30 10.52 -12.92
CA HIS A 35 -9.36 9.52 -12.96
C HIS A 35 -10.39 9.77 -11.85
N PRO A 36 -11.72 9.71 -12.14
CA PRO A 36 -12.76 9.99 -11.15
C PRO A 36 -12.62 9.22 -9.83
N ALA A 37 -12.16 7.96 -9.87
CA ALA A 37 -11.91 7.18 -8.68
C ALA A 37 -10.79 7.75 -7.79
N CYS A 38 -9.75 8.35 -8.37
CA CYS A 38 -8.70 9.05 -7.61
C CYS A 38 -9.25 10.30 -6.92
N VAL A 39 -10.14 11.02 -7.59
CA VAL A 39 -10.83 12.19 -7.01
C VAL A 39 -11.71 11.76 -5.83
N GLN A 40 -12.56 10.74 -6.03
CA GLN A 40 -13.45 10.22 -5.00
C GLN A 40 -12.70 9.61 -3.81
N GLY A 41 -11.56 8.95 -4.08
CA GLY A 41 -10.70 8.36 -3.06
C GLY A 41 -9.81 9.35 -2.32
N GLY A 42 -9.87 10.65 -2.62
CA GLY A 42 -9.01 11.67 -1.98
C GLY A 42 -7.53 11.51 -2.31
N LEU A 43 -7.20 10.90 -3.46
CA LEU A 43 -5.82 10.58 -3.86
C LEU A 43 -5.17 11.68 -4.71
N LEU A 44 -5.77 12.86 -4.74
CA LEU A 44 -5.20 14.01 -5.44
C LEU A 44 -4.23 14.75 -4.53
N ASP A 45 -3.05 15.05 -5.06
CA ASP A 45 -2.15 15.99 -4.43
C ASP A 45 -2.72 17.42 -4.51
N PRO A 46 -2.98 18.09 -3.37
CA PRO A 46 -3.48 19.48 -3.36
C PRO A 46 -2.55 20.47 -4.06
N LEU A 47 -1.25 20.15 -4.13
CA LEU A 47 -0.25 20.97 -4.81
C LEU A 47 -0.13 20.64 -6.30
N HIS A 48 -0.82 19.59 -6.75
CA HIS A 48 -0.78 19.13 -8.14
C HIS A 48 0.64 18.86 -8.68
N ILE A 49 1.56 18.45 -7.82
CA ILE A 49 2.94 18.10 -8.18
C ILE A 49 3.05 16.60 -8.44
N PHE A 50 2.41 15.81 -7.58
CA PHE A 50 2.38 14.35 -7.66
C PHE A 50 1.08 13.86 -8.30
N HIS A 51 1.21 13.08 -9.37
CA HIS A 51 0.07 12.54 -10.12
C HIS A 51 -0.12 11.07 -9.81
N THR A 52 -1.24 10.74 -9.18
CA THR A 52 -1.62 9.35 -8.90
C THR A 52 -2.26 8.73 -10.13
N PHE A 53 -1.70 7.62 -10.63
CA PHE A 53 -2.25 6.84 -11.74
C PHE A 53 -2.64 5.41 -11.36
N ALA A 54 -2.17 4.92 -10.22
CA ALA A 54 -2.50 3.60 -9.71
C ALA A 54 -2.50 3.58 -8.18
N VAL A 55 -3.01 2.51 -7.59
CA VAL A 55 -3.01 2.30 -6.15
C VAL A 55 -2.57 0.88 -5.80
N ILE A 56 -1.97 0.72 -4.62
CA ILE A 56 -1.66 -0.58 -4.03
C ILE A 56 -2.59 -0.78 -2.84
N PRO A 57 -3.71 -1.50 -2.99
CA PRO A 57 -4.61 -1.78 -1.88
C PRO A 57 -4.04 -2.87 -0.99
N PHE A 58 -4.21 -2.73 0.33
CA PHE A 58 -3.92 -3.75 1.32
C PHE A 58 -5.16 -4.57 1.63
N VAL A 59 -4.96 -5.88 1.73
CA VAL A 59 -5.99 -6.88 2.04
C VAL A 59 -5.55 -7.80 3.17
N PHE A 60 -6.49 -8.56 3.71
CA PHE A 60 -6.21 -9.61 4.67
C PHE A 60 -6.10 -10.96 3.94
N LEU A 61 -4.95 -11.61 4.04
CA LEU A 61 -4.78 -13.00 3.62
C LEU A 61 -4.88 -13.89 4.86
N VAL A 62 -5.98 -14.64 4.97
CA VAL A 62 -6.34 -15.37 6.17
C VAL A 62 -6.15 -16.87 5.96
N ASP A 63 -5.43 -17.57 6.87
CA ASP A 63 -5.34 -19.03 6.91
C ASP A 63 -6.58 -19.60 7.61
N ARG A 64 -7.47 -20.22 6.83
CA ARG A 64 -8.74 -20.78 7.31
C ARG A 64 -8.55 -21.85 8.40
N ALA A 65 -7.50 -22.65 8.32
CA ALA A 65 -7.25 -23.70 9.30
C ALA A 65 -6.81 -23.12 10.66
N ARG A 66 -6.12 -21.96 10.65
CA ARG A 66 -5.68 -21.27 11.86
C ARG A 66 -6.78 -20.45 12.52
N LEU A 67 -7.87 -20.18 11.85
CA LEU A 67 -9.04 -19.54 12.46
C LEU A 67 -9.61 -20.38 13.63
N LYS A 68 -9.54 -21.70 13.55
CA LYS A 68 -10.06 -22.60 14.61
C LYS A 68 -11.50 -22.33 15.01
N GLY A 69 -12.35 -21.99 14.02
CA GLY A 69 -13.75 -21.67 14.22
C GLY A 69 -14.05 -20.19 14.59
N ARG A 70 -13.03 -19.34 14.77
CA ARG A 70 -13.24 -17.90 14.92
C ARG A 70 -13.71 -17.30 13.61
N PRO A 71 -14.55 -16.25 13.63
CA PRO A 71 -14.85 -15.50 12.41
C PRO A 71 -13.58 -14.85 11.88
N ALA A 72 -13.46 -14.77 10.55
CA ALA A 72 -12.38 -14.01 9.94
C ALA A 72 -12.62 -12.50 10.11
N PRO A 73 -11.56 -11.68 10.19
CA PRO A 73 -11.71 -10.23 10.26
C PRO A 73 -12.36 -9.69 8.99
N ARG A 74 -13.23 -8.69 9.13
CA ARG A 74 -13.97 -8.07 8.02
C ARG A 74 -13.63 -6.60 7.83
N VAL A 75 -13.25 -5.92 8.91
CA VAL A 75 -12.88 -4.51 8.94
C VAL A 75 -11.53 -4.33 9.62
N TRP A 76 -10.89 -3.18 9.43
CA TRP A 76 -9.57 -2.91 10.01
C TRP A 76 -9.58 -2.96 11.53
N SER A 77 -10.64 -2.47 12.17
CA SER A 77 -10.75 -2.49 13.63
C SER A 77 -10.84 -3.90 14.23
N ASP A 78 -11.28 -4.91 13.49
CA ASP A 78 -11.27 -6.30 13.95
C ASP A 78 -9.84 -6.78 14.26
N LEU A 79 -8.82 -6.22 13.60
CA LEU A 79 -7.41 -6.57 13.82
C LEU A 79 -6.86 -6.06 15.16
N PHE A 80 -7.60 -5.23 15.87
CA PHE A 80 -7.22 -4.66 17.17
C PHE A 80 -7.69 -5.53 18.34
N ASP A 81 -8.57 -6.51 18.08
CA ASP A 81 -9.07 -7.42 19.10
C ASP A 81 -7.90 -8.30 19.63
N PRO A 82 -7.71 -8.38 20.98
CA PRO A 82 -6.72 -9.25 21.58
C PRO A 82 -6.85 -10.75 21.23
N VAL A 83 -7.98 -11.17 20.68
CA VAL A 83 -8.16 -12.53 20.14
C VAL A 83 -7.12 -12.90 19.07
N TRP A 84 -6.52 -11.88 18.43
CA TRP A 84 -5.48 -12.03 17.42
C TRP A 84 -4.05 -11.88 17.96
N ALA A 85 -3.87 -11.83 19.28
CA ALA A 85 -2.56 -11.68 19.91
C ALA A 85 -1.54 -12.66 19.34
N ASN A 86 -0.43 -12.14 18.79
CA ASN A 86 0.62 -12.90 18.10
C ASN A 86 0.13 -13.73 16.89
N GLU A 87 -0.89 -13.28 16.19
CA GLU A 87 -1.44 -14.00 15.02
C GLU A 87 -1.40 -13.19 13.71
N ILE A 88 -0.95 -11.94 13.74
CA ILE A 88 -0.85 -11.09 12.56
C ILE A 88 0.59 -11.08 12.04
N VAL A 89 0.76 -11.28 10.74
CA VAL A 89 2.03 -11.05 10.04
C VAL A 89 1.89 -9.82 9.16
N PHE A 90 2.83 -8.92 9.30
CA PHE A 90 2.85 -7.64 8.60
C PHE A 90 4.16 -7.43 7.87
N GLY A 91 4.12 -6.67 6.79
CA GLY A 91 5.30 -6.36 6.00
C GLY A 91 6.27 -5.45 6.73
N GLY A 92 7.53 -5.88 6.81
CA GLY A 92 8.59 -5.15 7.49
C GLY A 92 9.83 -6.01 7.69
N TRP A 93 10.74 -5.54 8.51
CA TRP A 93 11.95 -6.26 8.89
C TRP A 93 12.29 -5.98 10.36
N ARG A 94 13.07 -6.87 10.94
CA ARG A 94 13.60 -6.66 12.28
C ARG A 94 14.84 -5.74 12.23
N PRO A 95 15.08 -4.89 13.25
CA PRO A 95 16.15 -3.90 13.23
C PRO A 95 17.57 -4.45 13.00
N HIS A 96 17.79 -5.75 13.19
CA HIS A 96 19.10 -6.39 13.00
C HIS A 96 19.32 -6.97 11.61
N GLU A 97 18.30 -6.99 10.76
CA GLU A 97 18.41 -7.41 9.38
C GLU A 97 18.59 -6.16 8.51
N GLN A 98 19.71 -6.05 7.82
CA GLN A 98 19.99 -4.95 6.89
C GLN A 98 19.16 -5.10 5.60
N ILE A 99 17.85 -5.05 5.74
CA ILE A 99 16.92 -5.11 4.60
C ILE A 99 16.46 -3.69 4.30
N ALA A 100 16.40 -3.34 3.01
CA ALA A 100 15.87 -2.07 2.58
C ALA A 100 14.41 -1.92 3.01
N PHE A 101 14.07 -0.73 3.49
CA PHE A 101 12.74 -0.39 3.95
C PHE A 101 11.72 -0.46 2.80
N GLN A 102 10.55 -1.02 3.05
CA GLN A 102 9.45 -1.00 2.11
C GLN A 102 8.46 0.10 2.53
N ASP A 103 8.50 1.23 1.85
CA ASP A 103 7.74 2.43 2.19
C ASP A 103 6.23 2.20 2.29
N TYR A 104 5.68 1.32 1.44
CA TYR A 104 4.26 1.03 1.50
C TYR A 104 3.80 0.38 2.82
N ASN A 105 4.69 -0.29 3.53
CA ASN A 105 4.36 -0.80 4.87
C ASN A 105 4.32 0.32 5.91
N SER A 106 5.20 1.32 5.79
CA SER A 106 5.12 2.53 6.61
C SER A 106 3.86 3.33 6.30
N TYR A 107 3.51 3.44 5.04
CA TYR A 107 2.28 4.10 4.62
C TYR A 107 1.06 3.47 5.30
N LEU A 108 0.98 2.13 5.35
CA LEU A 108 -0.09 1.45 6.07
C LEU A 108 -0.12 1.84 7.56
N LEU A 109 1.03 1.88 8.24
CA LEU A 109 1.08 2.27 9.65
C LEU A 109 0.65 3.73 9.86
N PHE A 110 1.06 4.63 8.98
CA PHE A 110 0.58 6.02 9.00
C PHE A 110 -0.93 6.12 8.77
N SER A 111 -1.47 5.36 7.84
CA SER A 111 -2.91 5.33 7.56
C SER A 111 -3.71 4.77 8.74
N LEU A 112 -3.22 3.71 9.38
CA LEU A 112 -3.84 3.18 10.62
C LEU A 112 -3.80 4.20 11.75
N HIS A 113 -2.68 4.92 11.91
CA HIS A 113 -2.58 5.97 12.90
C HIS A 113 -3.54 7.14 12.61
N GLN A 114 -3.65 7.53 11.36
CA GLN A 114 -4.54 8.62 10.95
C GLN A 114 -6.01 8.29 11.20
N GLU A 115 -6.43 7.06 10.91
CA GLU A 115 -7.81 6.62 11.01
C GLU A 115 -8.21 6.24 12.44
N TYR A 116 -7.35 5.54 13.17
CA TYR A 116 -7.65 4.94 14.48
C TYR A 116 -6.83 5.51 15.64
N GLY A 117 -5.97 6.50 15.38
CA GLY A 117 -5.12 7.12 16.38
C GLY A 117 -4.02 6.19 16.91
N LEU A 118 -3.30 6.69 17.93
CA LEU A 118 -2.20 5.93 18.53
C LEU A 118 -2.69 4.64 19.20
N ALA A 119 -3.85 4.69 19.88
CA ALA A 119 -4.41 3.52 20.56
C ALA A 119 -4.72 2.35 19.59
N GLY A 120 -5.28 2.66 18.41
CA GLY A 120 -5.53 1.65 17.38
C GLY A 120 -4.23 1.07 16.82
N LEU A 121 -3.22 1.90 16.59
CA LEU A 121 -1.91 1.45 16.13
C LEU A 121 -1.20 0.57 17.18
N GLU A 122 -1.28 0.91 18.46
CA GLU A 122 -0.72 0.12 19.56
C GLU A 122 -1.44 -1.23 19.69
N ALA A 123 -2.78 -1.25 19.60
CA ALA A 123 -3.56 -2.48 19.62
C ALA A 123 -3.23 -3.39 18.42
N PHE A 124 -3.11 -2.84 17.22
CA PHE A 124 -2.63 -3.57 16.05
C PHE A 124 -1.24 -4.15 16.28
N ALA A 125 -0.28 -3.33 16.73
CA ALA A 125 1.11 -3.74 16.96
C ALA A 125 1.22 -4.85 18.00
N ALA A 126 0.38 -4.84 19.04
CA ALA A 126 0.33 -5.89 20.08
C ALA A 126 -0.08 -7.26 19.51
N ASN A 127 -0.82 -7.28 18.42
CA ASN A 127 -1.28 -8.50 17.75
C ASN A 127 -0.30 -9.02 16.69
N VAL A 128 0.75 -8.24 16.37
CA VAL A 128 1.74 -8.63 15.36
C VAL A 128 2.67 -9.71 15.89
N HIS A 129 2.60 -10.88 15.25
CA HIS A 129 3.46 -12.02 15.51
C HIS A 129 4.86 -11.85 14.92
N ASN A 130 4.91 -11.39 13.68
CA ASN A 130 6.15 -11.33 12.92
C ASN A 130 6.14 -10.24 11.86
N LEU A 131 7.33 -9.71 11.58
CA LEU A 131 7.58 -8.81 10.46
C LEU A 131 8.43 -9.55 9.43
N GLN A 132 7.97 -9.59 8.18
CA GLN A 132 8.75 -10.17 7.09
C GLN A 132 8.37 -9.57 5.73
N HIS A 133 9.25 -9.77 4.76
CA HIS A 133 9.02 -9.28 3.40
C HIS A 133 7.72 -9.83 2.82
N ASN A 134 6.89 -8.99 2.20
CA ASN A 134 5.54 -9.33 1.74
C ASN A 134 5.49 -10.54 0.78
N ILE A 135 6.44 -10.65 -0.16
CA ILE A 135 6.52 -11.82 -1.07
C ILE A 135 6.75 -13.11 -0.27
N ARG A 136 7.64 -13.05 0.73
CA ARG A 136 7.88 -14.19 1.62
C ARG A 136 6.64 -14.53 2.43
N THR A 137 5.94 -13.52 2.94
CA THR A 137 4.67 -13.71 3.65
C THR A 137 3.64 -14.40 2.76
N ALA A 138 3.44 -13.91 1.53
CA ALA A 138 2.52 -14.49 0.57
C ALA A 138 2.87 -15.97 0.26
N THR A 139 4.14 -16.26 -0.02
CA THR A 139 4.58 -17.62 -0.34
C THR A 139 4.54 -18.59 0.84
N GLN A 140 4.59 -18.11 2.07
CA GLN A 140 4.54 -18.92 3.28
C GLN A 140 3.14 -19.02 3.91
N ALA A 141 2.22 -18.12 3.58
CA ALA A 141 0.86 -18.15 4.10
C ALA A 141 0.20 -19.52 3.85
N GLY A 142 -0.58 -20.00 4.81
CA GLY A 142 -1.20 -21.33 4.78
C GLY A 142 -0.23 -22.50 4.98
N SER A 143 1.05 -22.26 5.29
CA SER A 143 2.02 -23.32 5.62
C SER A 143 2.07 -23.64 7.12
N ASN A 144 2.82 -24.66 7.48
CA ASN A 144 3.08 -25.00 8.89
C ASN A 144 4.29 -24.27 9.48
N SER A 145 4.85 -23.28 8.78
CA SER A 145 5.96 -22.48 9.28
C SER A 145 5.59 -21.77 10.59
N ARG A 146 6.56 -21.62 11.49
CA ARG A 146 6.40 -20.83 12.72
C ARG A 146 6.39 -19.33 12.47
N SER A 147 6.84 -18.88 11.30
CA SER A 147 6.89 -17.47 10.92
C SER A 147 5.59 -16.92 10.35
N VAL A 148 4.56 -17.78 10.14
CA VAL A 148 3.25 -17.36 9.64
C VAL A 148 2.26 -17.22 10.78
N GLY A 149 1.38 -16.21 10.64
CA GLY A 149 0.23 -16.00 11.52
C GLY A 149 -1.06 -16.57 10.92
N THR A 150 -2.16 -16.31 11.59
CA THR A 150 -3.51 -16.56 11.08
C THR A 150 -3.88 -15.54 10.00
N ILE A 151 -3.43 -14.30 10.17
CA ILE A 151 -3.74 -13.16 9.29
C ILE A 151 -2.42 -12.59 8.77
N ALA A 152 -2.33 -12.38 7.48
CA ALA A 152 -1.25 -11.62 6.87
C ALA A 152 -1.82 -10.36 6.19
N ILE A 153 -1.24 -9.20 6.48
CA ILE A 153 -1.60 -7.95 5.82
C ILE A 153 -0.64 -7.74 4.65
N LEU A 154 -1.18 -7.72 3.45
CA LEU A 154 -0.39 -7.71 2.21
C LEU A 154 -1.02 -6.79 1.16
N PRO A 155 -0.22 -6.21 0.25
CA PRO A 155 -0.73 -5.74 -1.02
C PRO A 155 -1.52 -6.83 -1.74
N TRP A 156 -2.68 -6.47 -2.29
CA TRP A 156 -3.58 -7.43 -2.94
C TRP A 156 -2.89 -8.29 -3.99
N LEU A 157 -2.13 -7.69 -4.90
CA LEU A 157 -1.41 -8.43 -5.94
C LEU A 157 -0.50 -9.52 -5.33
N GLN A 158 0.14 -9.23 -4.21
CA GLN A 158 1.01 -10.21 -3.54
C GLN A 158 0.21 -11.29 -2.81
N ALA A 159 -0.95 -10.94 -2.23
CA ALA A 159 -1.85 -11.92 -1.64
C ALA A 159 -2.35 -12.92 -2.69
N GLU A 160 -2.63 -12.46 -3.93
CA GLU A 160 -2.99 -13.31 -5.06
C GLU A 160 -1.88 -14.27 -5.51
N LEU A 161 -0.62 -14.00 -5.18
CA LEU A 161 0.50 -14.90 -5.45
C LEU A 161 0.61 -16.06 -4.43
N CYS A 162 -0.27 -16.13 -3.42
CA CYS A 162 -0.24 -17.22 -2.44
C CYS A 162 -0.48 -18.58 -3.13
N PRO A 163 0.45 -19.54 -3.01
CA PRO A 163 0.31 -20.85 -3.66
C PRO A 163 -0.69 -21.78 -2.98
N ARG A 164 -1.17 -21.43 -1.77
CA ARG A 164 -2.05 -22.30 -0.94
C ARG A 164 -3.46 -21.73 -0.86
N ARG A 165 -4.04 -21.45 -2.01
CA ARG A 165 -5.39 -20.85 -2.13
C ARG A 165 -6.50 -21.73 -1.53
N GLU A 166 -6.31 -23.03 -1.49
CA GLU A 166 -7.22 -23.98 -0.85
C GLU A 166 -7.27 -23.82 0.69
N ARG A 167 -6.20 -23.28 1.29
CA ARG A 167 -6.10 -23.04 2.75
C ARG A 167 -6.28 -21.57 3.12
N THR A 168 -6.02 -20.69 2.20
CA THR A 168 -6.06 -19.24 2.46
C THR A 168 -7.29 -18.59 1.81
N GLN A 169 -7.63 -17.42 2.32
CA GLN A 169 -8.69 -16.60 1.78
C GLN A 169 -8.22 -15.15 1.75
N VAL A 170 -8.37 -14.49 0.61
CA VAL A 170 -8.21 -13.04 0.50
C VAL A 170 -9.52 -12.39 0.94
N ILE A 171 -9.42 -11.46 1.87
CA ILE A 171 -10.55 -10.67 2.37
C ILE A 171 -10.25 -9.21 2.10
N TRP A 172 -11.16 -8.57 1.36
CA TRP A 172 -11.18 -7.13 1.21
C TRP A 172 -11.88 -6.53 2.43
N PRO A 173 -11.26 -5.56 3.12
CA PRO A 173 -11.91 -4.89 4.24
C PRO A 173 -13.21 -4.21 3.80
N GLU A 174 -14.29 -4.44 4.54
CA GLU A 174 -15.62 -3.91 4.22
C GLU A 174 -15.73 -2.39 4.45
N ASP A 175 -14.89 -1.88 5.35
CA ASP A 175 -14.71 -0.45 5.61
C ASP A 175 -13.75 0.24 4.62
N GLY A 176 -13.31 -0.48 3.59
CA GLY A 176 -12.43 -0.02 2.54
C GLY A 176 -10.98 -0.47 2.72
N ALA A 177 -10.33 -0.82 1.62
CA ALA A 177 -8.91 -1.14 1.63
C ALA A 177 -8.08 0.14 1.81
N LEU A 178 -7.18 0.16 2.78
CA LEU A 178 -6.13 1.18 2.83
C LEU A 178 -5.27 1.02 1.58
N ALA A 179 -5.13 2.09 0.81
CA ALA A 179 -4.51 2.02 -0.50
C ALA A 179 -3.39 3.06 -0.62
N MET A 180 -2.20 2.59 -0.92
CA MET A 180 -1.06 3.45 -1.20
C MET A 180 -1.13 3.92 -2.66
N PRO A 181 -1.13 5.24 -2.95
CA PRO A 181 -1.07 5.74 -4.31
C PRO A 181 0.30 5.46 -4.95
N ILE A 182 0.29 5.16 -6.24
CA ILE A 182 1.47 5.13 -7.10
C ILE A 182 1.35 6.29 -8.05
N GLY A 183 2.39 7.07 -8.16
CA GLY A 183 2.31 8.26 -8.99
C GLY A 183 3.63 8.65 -9.60
N TYR A 184 3.61 9.77 -10.30
CA TYR A 184 4.76 10.33 -10.98
C TYR A 184 4.90 11.83 -10.74
N LEU A 185 6.12 12.31 -10.92
CA LEU A 185 6.48 13.72 -11.03
C LEU A 185 6.98 13.97 -12.45
N VAL A 186 6.62 15.09 -13.06
CA VAL A 186 7.09 15.49 -14.40
C VAL A 186 7.58 16.92 -14.35
N LYS A 187 8.75 17.19 -14.94
CA LYS A 187 9.23 18.56 -15.10
C LYS A 187 8.30 19.37 -16.02
N PRO A 188 8.04 20.63 -15.71
CA PRO A 188 7.13 21.48 -16.50
C PRO A 188 7.46 21.50 -18.00
N ASP A 189 8.73 21.62 -18.35
CA ASP A 189 9.21 21.68 -19.74
C ASP A 189 9.17 20.33 -20.48
N ALA A 190 8.97 19.23 -19.75
CA ALA A 190 8.91 17.90 -20.33
C ALA A 190 7.48 17.43 -20.66
N HIS A 191 6.44 18.09 -20.18
CA HIS A 191 5.03 17.67 -20.33
C HIS A 191 4.63 17.42 -21.78
N THR A 192 4.92 18.35 -22.67
CA THR A 192 4.54 18.20 -24.10
C THR A 192 5.21 16.99 -24.74
N ARG A 193 6.49 16.78 -24.44
CA ARG A 193 7.25 15.66 -25.01
C ARG A 193 6.79 14.32 -24.46
N LEU A 194 6.37 14.28 -23.19
CA LEU A 194 5.92 13.06 -22.51
C LEU A 194 4.41 12.83 -22.60
N ALA A 195 3.66 13.72 -23.26
CA ALA A 195 2.21 13.65 -23.34
C ALA A 195 1.67 12.26 -23.74
N PRO A 196 2.22 11.52 -24.72
CA PRO A 196 1.73 10.17 -25.04
C PRO A 196 1.86 9.19 -23.91
N LEU A 197 2.97 9.24 -23.13
CA LEU A 197 3.17 8.39 -21.97
C LEU A 197 2.21 8.76 -20.82
N LEU A 198 2.03 10.06 -20.58
CA LEU A 198 1.11 10.54 -19.54
C LEU A 198 -0.33 10.14 -19.86
N HIS A 199 -0.77 10.27 -21.11
CA HIS A 199 -2.07 9.80 -21.54
C HIS A 199 -2.27 8.29 -21.35
N TYR A 200 -1.23 7.49 -21.57
CA TYR A 200 -1.28 6.06 -21.33
C TYR A 200 -1.40 5.73 -19.83
N LEU A 201 -0.61 6.41 -18.98
CA LEU A 201 -0.62 6.17 -17.53
C LEU A 201 -1.95 6.59 -16.89
N ASP A 202 -2.52 7.71 -17.34
CA ASP A 202 -3.77 8.24 -16.78
C ASP A 202 -5.01 7.75 -17.53
N GLY A 203 -4.80 7.00 -18.62
CA GLY A 203 -5.85 6.50 -19.49
C GLY A 203 -6.46 5.17 -19.02
N PRO A 204 -7.61 4.79 -19.61
CA PRO A 204 -8.27 3.54 -19.29
C PRO A 204 -7.50 2.30 -19.73
N GLU A 205 -6.52 2.47 -20.62
CA GLU A 205 -5.75 1.37 -21.21
C GLU A 205 -4.86 0.66 -20.18
N LEU A 206 -4.30 1.41 -19.23
CA LEU A 206 -3.45 0.85 -18.16
C LEU A 206 -4.24 -0.08 -17.22
N GLY A 207 -5.53 0.15 -17.05
CA GLY A 207 -6.39 -0.64 -16.16
C GLY A 207 -7.07 -1.84 -16.81
N GLN A 208 -6.81 -2.11 -18.09
CA GLN A 208 -7.45 -3.20 -18.87
C GLN A 208 -6.55 -4.43 -19.04
N VAL A 209 -5.39 -4.48 -18.41
CA VAL A 209 -4.43 -5.60 -18.51
C VAL A 209 -4.71 -6.66 -17.45
#